data_c4f6bc892eb4fd5c17c7425fdfd7a58e
#
_entry.id   c4f6bc892eb4fd5c17c7425fdfd7a58e
#
_cell.length_a   1.000
_cell.length_b   1.000
_cell.length_c   1.000
_cell.angle_alpha   90.00
_cell.angle_beta   90.00
_cell.angle_gamma   90.00
#
_symmetry.space_group_name_H-M   'P 1'
#
loop_
_entity.id
_entity.type
_entity.pdbx_description
1 polymer ?
#
loop_
_entity_poly.entity_id
_entity_poly.type
_entity_poly.pdbx_seq_one_letter_code
_entity_poly.pdbx_strand_id
1 'polypeptide(L)'
;MNKTLCLILLLISMSCFSQISYSSWVNSYLQINSYNGNTNPDAYTLTLAGNGNINMPYWRVSVRLKQPIISNQGNYILPANKISFQPVSSSGKAYPNPVPSIPQIGMPLNVILKENQEVFLIPQSNAALFNQPAQPNGYYSLQIKYSMNLTGGTYLGAYPAWITFTAPLQFTAYDQYNNIIGTMDHNFQFQIGTLSGTPTDIPEMSMKFGAAAMNGSLEFKNMQDYVNGASVTYSNALIVKSNTKYQIKLKSLQTQFSSSAGNFLPLDAVQLNLIPISGNMGTPYTVLLSTVPQLVAAGGSTQNADVYYDMKYSTKPNDERFINAKAEDYTTTLQFEITPQ
;
A
#
# COMPACT_ATOMS: atom_id res chain seq x y z
N MET A 1 -33.71 -49.75 -0.55
CA MET A 1 -33.22 -48.52 -1.19
C MET A 1 -32.67 -48.93 -2.54
N ASN A 2 -33.34 -48.53 -3.63
CA ASN A 2 -33.13 -49.10 -4.96
C ASN A 2 -31.71 -48.76 -5.50
N LYS A 3 -30.98 -49.79 -5.93
CA LYS A 3 -29.67 -49.69 -6.58
C LYS A 3 -29.67 -48.68 -7.74
N THR A 4 -30.81 -48.53 -8.41
CA THR A 4 -31.04 -47.51 -9.48
C THR A 4 -31.00 -46.09 -8.98
N LEU A 5 -31.50 -45.79 -7.77
CA LEU A 5 -31.46 -44.47 -7.18
C LEU A 5 -30.02 -44.04 -6.79
N CYS A 6 -29.22 -45.00 -6.29
CA CYS A 6 -27.80 -44.74 -6.02
C CYS A 6 -27.00 -44.48 -7.31
N LEU A 7 -27.34 -45.19 -8.39
CA LEU A 7 -26.66 -44.98 -9.69
C LEU A 7 -27.02 -43.62 -10.30
N ILE A 8 -28.26 -43.18 -10.18
CA ILE A 8 -28.72 -41.85 -10.64
C ILE A 8 -28.07 -40.74 -9.80
N LEU A 9 -27.96 -40.89 -8.48
CA LEU A 9 -27.26 -39.94 -7.60
C LEU A 9 -25.75 -39.90 -7.92
N LEU A 10 -25.12 -41.02 -8.25
CA LEU A 10 -23.71 -41.07 -8.65
C LEU A 10 -23.48 -40.41 -10.02
N LEU A 11 -24.43 -40.57 -10.96
CA LEU A 11 -24.37 -39.92 -12.27
C LEU A 11 -24.62 -38.44 -12.20
N ILE A 12 -25.49 -37.95 -11.28
CA ILE A 12 -25.71 -36.53 -11.04
C ILE A 12 -24.49 -35.86 -10.35
N SER A 13 -23.77 -36.59 -9.53
CA SER A 13 -22.54 -36.11 -8.90
C SER A 13 -21.34 -35.99 -9.85
N MET A 14 -21.40 -36.62 -11.02
CA MET A 14 -20.35 -36.50 -12.05
C MET A 14 -20.61 -35.39 -13.08
N SER A 15 -21.75 -34.75 -13.05
CA SER A 15 -22.06 -33.64 -13.93
C SER A 15 -21.79 -32.30 -13.26
N CYS A 16 -20.92 -31.52 -13.88
CA CYS A 16 -20.73 -30.08 -13.67
C CYS A 16 -19.59 -29.65 -12.73
N PHE A 17 -18.39 -30.12 -12.95
CA PHE A 17 -17.26 -29.25 -12.72
C PHE A 17 -16.62 -28.94 -14.09
N SER A 18 -17.01 -27.81 -14.68
CA SER A 18 -16.17 -27.12 -15.64
C SER A 18 -14.89 -26.77 -14.88
N GLN A 19 -13.92 -27.69 -14.88
CA GLN A 19 -12.70 -27.49 -14.13
C GLN A 19 -11.86 -26.43 -14.84
N ILE A 20 -11.85 -25.24 -14.27
CA ILE A 20 -10.79 -24.30 -14.54
C ILE A 20 -9.54 -24.89 -13.93
N SER A 21 -8.51 -25.06 -14.75
CA SER A 21 -7.17 -25.40 -14.31
C SER A 21 -6.33 -24.14 -14.17
N TYR A 22 -5.47 -24.13 -13.18
CA TYR A 22 -4.46 -23.10 -12.99
C TYR A 22 -3.08 -23.67 -13.30
N SER A 23 -2.33 -22.94 -14.09
CA SER A 23 -0.92 -23.23 -14.38
C SER A 23 -0.13 -21.92 -14.46
N SER A 24 1.18 -22.03 -14.33
CA SER A 24 2.04 -20.84 -14.47
C SER A 24 3.41 -21.19 -15.01
N TRP A 25 4.04 -20.19 -15.60
CA TRP A 25 5.40 -20.23 -16.11
C TRP A 25 6.18 -19.03 -15.56
N VAL A 26 7.49 -19.21 -15.36
CA VAL A 26 8.37 -18.18 -14.82
C VAL A 26 9.65 -18.02 -15.63
N ASN A 27 10.07 -16.76 -15.81
CA ASN A 27 11.44 -16.40 -16.07
C ASN A 27 12.05 -15.95 -14.73
N SER A 28 12.67 -16.91 -14.03
CA SER A 28 12.93 -16.80 -12.61
C SER A 28 14.22 -16.05 -12.25
N TYR A 29 15.00 -15.59 -13.22
CA TYR A 29 16.31 -14.97 -12.96
C TYR A 29 16.25 -13.45 -13.16
N LEU A 30 16.84 -12.70 -12.21
CA LEU A 30 17.05 -11.26 -12.29
C LEU A 30 18.45 -10.88 -11.81
N GLN A 31 19.25 -10.30 -12.68
CA GLN A 31 20.55 -9.74 -12.33
C GLN A 31 20.44 -8.25 -12.00
N ILE A 32 21.05 -7.83 -10.91
CA ILE A 32 21.06 -6.45 -10.43
C ILE A 32 22.49 -5.89 -10.56
N ASN A 33 22.69 -4.95 -11.50
CA ASN A 33 23.97 -4.32 -11.78
C ASN A 33 23.98 -2.81 -11.49
N SER A 34 22.96 -2.33 -10.79
CA SER A 34 22.81 -0.91 -10.46
C SER A 34 22.16 -0.73 -9.10
N TYR A 35 22.56 0.33 -8.39
CA TYR A 35 21.87 0.77 -7.18
C TYR A 35 20.42 1.19 -7.42
N ASN A 36 20.00 1.42 -8.68
CA ASN A 36 18.61 1.68 -9.03
C ASN A 36 17.72 0.42 -9.00
N GLY A 37 18.29 -0.75 -8.73
CA GLY A 37 17.60 -2.02 -8.83
C GLY A 37 17.49 -2.51 -10.28
N ASN A 38 16.55 -3.41 -10.54
CA ASN A 38 16.25 -3.89 -11.88
C ASN A 38 14.86 -4.50 -11.97
N THR A 39 14.34 -4.62 -13.19
CA THR A 39 13.03 -5.22 -13.50
C THR A 39 13.18 -6.33 -14.52
N ASN A 40 12.58 -7.49 -14.24
CA ASN A 40 12.33 -8.52 -15.23
C ASN A 40 10.91 -8.30 -15.79
N PRO A 41 10.75 -7.86 -17.05
CA PRO A 41 9.45 -7.49 -17.62
C PRO A 41 8.53 -8.68 -17.88
N ASP A 42 9.03 -9.91 -17.87
CA ASP A 42 8.32 -11.15 -18.23
C ASP A 42 8.59 -12.24 -17.18
N ALA A 43 8.54 -11.86 -15.91
CA ALA A 43 8.98 -12.71 -14.81
C ALA A 43 8.01 -13.84 -14.49
N TYR A 44 6.70 -13.59 -14.62
CA TYR A 44 5.67 -14.53 -14.22
C TYR A 44 4.48 -14.45 -15.16
N THR A 45 4.02 -15.61 -15.65
CA THR A 45 2.81 -15.75 -16.44
C THR A 45 1.90 -16.75 -15.79
N LEU A 46 0.71 -16.34 -15.40
CA LEU A 46 -0.34 -17.25 -14.96
C LEU A 46 -1.28 -17.58 -16.13
N THR A 47 -1.84 -18.76 -16.10
CA THR A 47 -2.85 -19.23 -17.06
C THR A 47 -4.01 -19.88 -16.32
N LEU A 48 -5.22 -19.39 -16.56
CA LEU A 48 -6.47 -20.04 -16.17
C LEU A 48 -7.11 -20.60 -17.43
N ALA A 49 -7.28 -21.92 -17.50
CA ALA A 49 -7.77 -22.59 -18.71
C ALA A 49 -8.85 -23.62 -18.39
N GLY A 50 -9.74 -23.85 -19.36
CA GLY A 50 -10.81 -24.83 -19.24
C GLY A 50 -11.51 -25.07 -20.58
N ASN A 51 -12.50 -25.97 -20.55
CA ASN A 51 -13.31 -26.30 -21.74
C ASN A 51 -14.79 -26.17 -21.43
N GLY A 52 -15.57 -25.88 -22.46
CA GLY A 52 -17.03 -25.81 -22.37
C GLY A 52 -17.53 -24.52 -21.72
N ASN A 53 -18.70 -24.61 -21.12
CA ASN A 53 -19.33 -23.47 -20.47
C ASN A 53 -18.64 -23.18 -19.13
N ILE A 54 -18.15 -21.95 -18.97
CA ILE A 54 -17.49 -21.47 -17.78
C ILE A 54 -18.21 -20.20 -17.35
N ASN A 55 -18.55 -20.12 -16.08
CA ASN A 55 -19.08 -18.91 -15.46
C ASN A 55 -18.63 -18.85 -14.00
N MET A 56 -17.50 -18.16 -13.77
CA MET A 56 -16.97 -17.88 -12.44
C MET A 56 -16.98 -16.36 -12.25
N PRO A 57 -17.96 -15.82 -11.52
CA PRO A 57 -18.20 -14.37 -11.43
C PRO A 57 -17.01 -13.59 -10.91
N TYR A 58 -16.29 -14.12 -9.93
CA TYR A 58 -15.05 -13.56 -9.39
C TYR A 58 -14.09 -14.67 -8.96
N TRP A 59 -12.84 -14.33 -8.92
CA TRP A 59 -11.72 -15.22 -8.63
C TRP A 59 -10.57 -14.41 -8.06
N ARG A 60 -9.59 -15.08 -7.46
CA ARG A 60 -8.48 -14.45 -6.76
C ARG A 60 -7.18 -15.15 -7.10
N VAL A 61 -6.07 -14.43 -7.04
CA VAL A 61 -4.73 -15.02 -7.14
C VAL A 61 -3.83 -14.38 -6.10
N SER A 62 -3.15 -15.20 -5.33
CA SER A 62 -2.21 -14.76 -4.32
C SER A 62 -0.79 -15.21 -4.61
N VAL A 63 0.15 -14.61 -3.91
CA VAL A 63 1.54 -15.05 -3.79
C VAL A 63 1.98 -15.02 -2.34
N ARG A 64 2.71 -16.03 -1.91
CA ARG A 64 3.28 -16.14 -0.56
C ARG A 64 4.76 -16.50 -0.64
N LEU A 65 5.57 -15.80 0.14
CA LEU A 65 6.96 -16.21 0.37
C LEU A 65 6.97 -17.36 1.39
N LYS A 66 7.54 -18.52 0.99
CA LYS A 66 7.54 -19.74 1.81
C LYS A 66 8.55 -19.71 2.96
N GLN A 67 9.66 -19.00 2.75
CA GLN A 67 10.74 -18.81 3.72
C GLN A 67 11.53 -17.53 3.41
N PRO A 68 12.32 -16.98 4.35
CA PRO A 68 13.17 -15.81 4.09
C PRO A 68 14.05 -15.99 2.85
N ILE A 69 14.32 -14.89 2.16
CA ILE A 69 15.15 -14.87 0.94
C ILE A 69 16.61 -14.84 1.36
N ILE A 70 17.23 -16.00 1.38
CA ILE A 70 18.59 -16.20 1.90
C ILE A 70 19.55 -16.34 0.73
N SER A 71 20.77 -15.82 0.91
CA SER A 71 21.85 -15.96 -0.07
C SER A 71 22.37 -17.39 -0.15
N ASN A 72 23.00 -17.72 -1.28
CA ASN A 72 23.67 -18.99 -1.48
C ASN A 72 24.85 -19.23 -0.49
N GLN A 73 25.32 -18.16 0.17
CA GLN A 73 26.35 -18.25 1.22
C GLN A 73 25.75 -18.36 2.63
N GLY A 74 24.40 -18.27 2.78
CA GLY A 74 23.68 -18.39 4.05
C GLY A 74 23.75 -17.20 5.01
N ASN A 75 24.58 -16.17 4.70
CA ASN A 75 24.89 -15.10 5.64
C ASN A 75 24.11 -13.80 5.40
N TYR A 76 23.41 -13.70 4.28
CA TYR A 76 22.71 -12.48 3.88
C TYR A 76 21.24 -12.76 3.60
N ILE A 77 20.39 -11.80 3.97
CA ILE A 77 18.94 -11.83 3.73
C ILE A 77 18.59 -10.68 2.81
N LEU A 78 17.81 -10.96 1.76
CA LEU A 78 17.23 -9.95 0.89
C LEU A 78 15.81 -9.63 1.39
N PRO A 79 15.50 -8.35 1.75
CA PRO A 79 14.19 -8.02 2.28
C PRO A 79 13.07 -8.24 1.26
N ALA A 80 12.03 -8.96 1.63
CA ALA A 80 10.89 -9.28 0.74
C ALA A 80 10.18 -8.02 0.23
N ASN A 81 10.10 -6.96 1.05
CA ASN A 81 9.46 -5.69 0.70
C ASN A 81 10.19 -4.89 -0.40
N LYS A 82 11.36 -5.33 -0.84
CA LYS A 82 12.06 -4.77 -2.00
C LYS A 82 11.66 -5.43 -3.32
N ILE A 83 10.85 -6.49 -3.26
CA ILE A 83 10.37 -7.21 -4.44
C ILE A 83 8.89 -6.91 -4.65
N SER A 84 8.52 -6.60 -5.87
CA SER A 84 7.13 -6.36 -6.25
C SER A 84 6.78 -6.95 -7.61
N PHE A 85 5.49 -7.24 -7.80
CA PHE A 85 4.90 -7.70 -9.06
C PHE A 85 3.97 -6.62 -9.62
N GLN A 86 4.05 -6.40 -10.94
CA GLN A 86 3.21 -5.45 -11.65
C GLN A 86 2.57 -6.15 -12.85
N PRO A 87 1.25 -6.06 -13.07
CA PRO A 87 0.61 -6.64 -14.23
C PRO A 87 1.03 -5.91 -15.52
N VAL A 88 1.37 -6.67 -16.56
CA VAL A 88 1.86 -6.14 -17.83
C VAL A 88 0.81 -6.27 -18.91
N SER A 89 0.24 -7.47 -19.09
CA SER A 89 -0.74 -7.73 -20.14
C SER A 89 -1.66 -8.89 -19.76
N SER A 90 -2.85 -8.88 -20.36
CA SER A 90 -3.76 -10.03 -20.39
C SER A 90 -4.01 -10.44 -21.84
N SER A 91 -4.10 -11.73 -22.08
CA SER A 91 -4.35 -12.31 -23.41
C SER A 91 -5.03 -13.67 -23.28
N GLY A 92 -5.57 -14.18 -24.35
CA GLY A 92 -6.16 -15.51 -24.34
C GLY A 92 -7.32 -15.69 -25.30
N LYS A 93 -8.17 -16.68 -25.02
CA LYS A 93 -9.31 -17.05 -25.86
C LYS A 93 -10.53 -17.31 -24.98
N ALA A 94 -11.64 -16.67 -25.34
CA ALA A 94 -12.97 -16.86 -24.76
C ALA A 94 -14.04 -16.65 -25.83
N TYR A 95 -15.26 -17.06 -25.54
CA TYR A 95 -16.40 -16.87 -26.42
C TYR A 95 -17.63 -16.51 -25.57
N PRO A 96 -18.54 -15.63 -26.03
CA PRO A 96 -18.49 -14.85 -27.30
C PRO A 96 -17.57 -13.64 -27.25
N ASN A 97 -17.17 -13.19 -26.06
CA ASN A 97 -16.36 -11.99 -25.84
C ASN A 97 -14.88 -12.35 -25.64
N PRO A 98 -13.95 -11.44 -25.94
CA PRO A 98 -12.54 -11.64 -25.60
C PRO A 98 -12.34 -11.74 -24.08
N VAL A 99 -11.19 -12.30 -23.65
CA VAL A 99 -10.80 -12.31 -22.25
C VAL A 99 -10.67 -10.89 -21.69
N PRO A 100 -10.91 -10.70 -20.37
CA PRO A 100 -10.88 -9.37 -19.78
C PRO A 100 -9.46 -8.78 -19.77
N SER A 101 -9.39 -7.47 -19.95
CA SER A 101 -8.16 -6.69 -19.81
C SER A 101 -7.80 -6.45 -18.33
N ILE A 102 -6.54 -6.05 -18.03
CA ILE A 102 -6.06 -5.73 -16.69
C ILE A 102 -6.99 -4.74 -15.96
N PRO A 103 -7.40 -3.60 -16.58
CA PRO A 103 -8.35 -2.68 -15.94
C PRO A 103 -9.72 -3.30 -15.65
N GLN A 104 -10.23 -4.15 -16.54
CA GLN A 104 -11.52 -4.83 -16.34
C GLN A 104 -11.47 -5.84 -15.19
N ILE A 105 -10.32 -6.51 -15.01
CA ILE A 105 -10.09 -7.40 -13.87
C ILE A 105 -9.99 -6.59 -12.56
N GLY A 106 -9.58 -5.33 -12.61
CA GLY A 106 -9.39 -4.49 -11.41
C GLY A 106 -8.11 -4.83 -10.65
N MET A 107 -7.03 -5.15 -11.37
CA MET A 107 -5.76 -5.58 -10.75
C MET A 107 -5.03 -4.40 -10.12
N PRO A 108 -4.39 -4.60 -8.93
CA PRO A 108 -3.46 -3.63 -8.36
C PRO A 108 -2.27 -3.39 -9.32
N LEU A 109 -1.88 -2.11 -9.47
CA LEU A 109 -0.76 -1.74 -10.35
C LEU A 109 0.60 -2.21 -9.83
N ASN A 110 0.72 -2.41 -8.51
CA ASN A 110 1.96 -2.87 -7.87
C ASN A 110 1.62 -3.66 -6.60
N VAL A 111 2.16 -4.87 -6.47
CA VAL A 111 1.98 -5.75 -5.31
C VAL A 111 3.34 -6.06 -4.70
N ILE A 112 3.60 -5.52 -3.52
CA ILE A 112 4.86 -5.71 -2.78
C ILE A 112 4.77 -6.99 -1.97
N LEU A 113 5.81 -7.84 -2.03
CA LEU A 113 5.91 -9.03 -1.20
C LEU A 113 6.05 -8.66 0.28
N LYS A 114 5.54 -9.53 1.13
CA LYS A 114 5.67 -9.42 2.59
C LYS A 114 6.19 -10.72 3.16
N GLU A 115 7.02 -10.62 4.17
CA GLU A 115 7.46 -11.79 4.92
C GLU A 115 6.31 -12.38 5.73
N ASN A 116 6.22 -13.69 5.75
CA ASN A 116 5.22 -14.44 6.53
C ASN A 116 3.76 -14.10 6.24
N GLN A 117 3.47 -13.43 5.12
CA GLN A 117 2.12 -13.04 4.73
C GLN A 117 1.83 -13.44 3.29
N GLU A 118 0.62 -13.86 3.05
CA GLU A 118 0.06 -13.99 1.72
C GLU A 118 -0.37 -12.60 1.23
N VAL A 119 0.03 -12.23 0.01
CA VAL A 119 -0.40 -11.00 -0.66
C VAL A 119 -1.12 -11.35 -1.95
N PHE A 120 -2.12 -10.55 -2.32
CA PHE A 120 -2.94 -10.86 -3.47
C PHE A 120 -2.49 -10.07 -4.70
N LEU A 121 -2.09 -10.79 -5.77
CA LEU A 121 -1.88 -10.23 -7.10
C LEU A 121 -3.22 -9.78 -7.71
N ILE A 122 -4.28 -10.52 -7.39
CA ILE A 122 -5.66 -10.23 -7.73
C ILE A 122 -6.49 -10.47 -6.46
N PRO A 123 -6.80 -9.41 -5.66
CA PRO A 123 -7.54 -9.57 -4.40
C PRO A 123 -8.95 -10.09 -4.60
N GLN A 124 -9.63 -9.60 -5.64
CA GLN A 124 -10.91 -10.05 -6.17
C GLN A 124 -11.04 -9.49 -7.57
N SER A 125 -11.31 -10.37 -8.55
CA SER A 125 -11.53 -9.92 -9.90
C SER A 125 -12.90 -9.22 -10.03
N ASN A 126 -12.95 -8.13 -10.79
CA ASN A 126 -14.20 -7.46 -11.18
C ASN A 126 -14.78 -8.06 -12.48
N ALA A 127 -14.05 -8.97 -13.11
CA ALA A 127 -14.46 -9.62 -14.36
C ALA A 127 -14.54 -11.14 -14.16
N ALA A 128 -15.63 -11.74 -14.64
CA ALA A 128 -15.83 -13.18 -14.59
C ALA A 128 -14.84 -13.90 -15.52
N LEU A 129 -14.48 -15.15 -15.16
CA LEU A 129 -14.01 -16.13 -16.13
C LEU A 129 -15.25 -16.66 -16.83
N PHE A 130 -15.43 -16.24 -18.08
CA PHE A 130 -16.66 -16.52 -18.82
C PHE A 130 -16.34 -17.13 -20.18
N ASN A 131 -16.98 -18.25 -20.48
CA ASN A 131 -16.92 -18.91 -21.79
C ASN A 131 -18.25 -19.61 -22.08
N GLN A 132 -18.85 -19.30 -23.21
CA GLN A 132 -20.08 -19.93 -23.68
C GLN A 132 -19.93 -20.29 -25.16
N PRO A 133 -19.09 -21.27 -25.48
CA PRO A 133 -18.78 -21.62 -26.87
C PRO A 133 -19.99 -22.22 -27.60
N ALA A 134 -20.06 -21.99 -28.91
CA ALA A 134 -21.07 -22.57 -29.77
C ALA A 134 -20.95 -24.12 -29.88
N GLN A 135 -19.75 -24.65 -29.62
CA GLN A 135 -19.46 -26.09 -29.59
C GLN A 135 -19.23 -26.55 -28.14
N PRO A 136 -19.70 -27.73 -27.73
CA PRO A 136 -19.67 -28.20 -26.33
C PRO A 136 -18.29 -28.18 -25.67
N ASN A 137 -17.21 -28.32 -26.45
CA ASN A 137 -15.83 -28.44 -25.97
C ASN A 137 -14.97 -27.22 -26.33
N GLY A 138 -15.58 -26.03 -26.52
CA GLY A 138 -14.83 -24.83 -26.82
C GLY A 138 -13.85 -24.47 -25.72
N TYR A 139 -12.59 -24.24 -26.10
CA TYR A 139 -11.48 -23.94 -25.20
C TYR A 139 -11.52 -22.50 -24.72
N TYR A 140 -11.29 -22.34 -23.42
CA TYR A 140 -11.07 -21.08 -22.72
C TYR A 140 -9.62 -21.00 -22.23
N SER A 141 -8.99 -19.84 -22.39
CA SER A 141 -7.76 -19.55 -21.65
C SER A 141 -7.63 -18.03 -21.38
N LEU A 142 -7.23 -17.68 -20.18
CA LEU A 142 -6.81 -16.36 -19.79
C LEU A 142 -5.36 -16.44 -19.30
N GLN A 143 -4.48 -15.74 -19.98
CA GLN A 143 -3.09 -15.55 -19.57
C GLN A 143 -2.87 -14.14 -19.06
N ILE A 144 -2.20 -14.01 -17.91
CA ILE A 144 -1.81 -12.70 -17.37
C ILE A 144 -0.31 -12.72 -17.11
N LYS A 145 0.38 -11.74 -17.70
CA LYS A 145 1.81 -11.55 -17.54
C LYS A 145 2.10 -10.51 -16.48
N TYR A 146 3.14 -10.77 -15.68
CA TYR A 146 3.66 -9.88 -14.66
C TYR A 146 5.14 -9.63 -14.86
N SER A 147 5.54 -8.37 -14.71
CA SER A 147 6.92 -8.01 -14.41
C SER A 147 7.21 -8.19 -12.92
N MET A 148 8.45 -8.45 -12.61
CA MET A 148 8.95 -8.47 -11.24
C MET A 148 10.06 -7.43 -11.10
N ASN A 149 9.92 -6.55 -10.12
CA ASN A 149 10.87 -5.49 -9.83
C ASN A 149 11.59 -5.76 -8.51
N LEU A 150 12.92 -5.61 -8.51
CA LEU A 150 13.70 -5.42 -7.29
C LEU A 150 14.02 -3.93 -7.17
N THR A 151 13.43 -3.30 -6.16
CA THR A 151 13.64 -1.89 -5.87
C THR A 151 15.07 -1.62 -5.45
N GLY A 152 15.70 -0.63 -6.07
CA GLY A 152 17.06 -0.19 -5.76
C GLY A 152 17.19 0.44 -4.37
N GLY A 153 18.42 0.79 -4.00
CA GLY A 153 18.76 1.48 -2.77
C GLY A 153 20.16 1.20 -2.27
N THR A 154 20.56 1.93 -1.24
CA THR A 154 21.90 1.79 -0.60
C THR A 154 22.11 0.40 0.00
N TYR A 155 21.03 -0.29 0.40
CA TYR A 155 21.10 -1.64 0.98
C TYR A 155 21.77 -2.67 0.05
N LEU A 156 21.71 -2.46 -1.28
CA LEU A 156 22.37 -3.33 -2.26
C LEU A 156 23.89 -3.37 -2.08
N GLY A 157 24.49 -2.27 -1.62
CA GLY A 157 25.93 -2.18 -1.35
C GLY A 157 26.41 -2.98 -0.15
N ALA A 158 25.49 -3.48 0.69
CA ALA A 158 25.82 -4.38 1.80
C ALA A 158 26.12 -5.82 1.33
N TYR A 159 25.83 -6.14 0.08
CA TYR A 159 26.00 -7.48 -0.45
C TYR A 159 27.27 -7.59 -1.27
N PRO A 160 28.03 -8.71 -1.14
CA PRO A 160 29.15 -9.01 -2.03
C PRO A 160 28.69 -9.10 -3.49
N ALA A 161 29.55 -8.66 -4.42
CA ALA A 161 29.30 -8.88 -5.84
C ALA A 161 29.19 -10.39 -6.15
N TRP A 162 28.29 -10.73 -7.09
CA TRP A 162 28.02 -12.09 -7.59
C TRP A 162 27.33 -13.02 -6.58
N ILE A 163 26.87 -12.50 -5.44
CA ILE A 163 26.03 -13.25 -4.53
C ILE A 163 24.65 -13.49 -5.14
N THR A 164 24.10 -14.67 -4.91
CA THR A 164 22.78 -15.05 -5.41
C THR A 164 21.82 -15.31 -4.25
N PHE A 165 20.61 -14.82 -4.36
CA PHE A 165 19.51 -15.04 -3.42
C PHE A 165 18.42 -15.88 -4.07
N THR A 166 17.80 -16.76 -3.31
CA THR A 166 16.66 -17.56 -3.76
C THR A 166 15.39 -17.18 -3.00
N ALA A 167 14.35 -16.81 -3.74
CA ALA A 167 13.03 -16.52 -3.21
C ALA A 167 12.05 -17.63 -3.59
N PRO A 168 11.73 -18.56 -2.69
CA PRO A 168 10.74 -19.60 -2.92
C PRO A 168 9.34 -19.04 -2.74
N LEU A 169 8.63 -18.86 -3.85
CA LEU A 169 7.29 -18.28 -3.91
C LEU A 169 6.27 -19.36 -4.23
N GLN A 170 5.15 -19.31 -3.55
CA GLN A 170 3.96 -20.10 -3.82
C GLN A 170 2.86 -19.20 -4.35
N PHE A 171 2.29 -19.55 -5.50
CA PHE A 171 1.18 -18.84 -6.12
C PHE A 171 -0.06 -19.73 -6.02
N THR A 172 -1.19 -19.15 -5.59
CA THR A 172 -2.44 -19.89 -5.42
C THR A 172 -3.59 -19.15 -6.10
N ALA A 173 -4.36 -19.87 -6.91
CA ALA A 173 -5.59 -19.37 -7.51
C ALA A 173 -6.79 -19.91 -6.75
N TYR A 174 -7.82 -19.07 -6.55
CA TYR A 174 -9.03 -19.39 -5.81
C TYR A 174 -10.28 -19.09 -6.65
N ASP A 175 -11.29 -19.91 -6.48
CA ASP A 175 -12.63 -19.70 -7.04
C ASP A 175 -13.44 -18.68 -6.21
N GLN A 176 -14.67 -18.45 -6.63
CA GLN A 176 -15.63 -17.55 -5.98
C GLN A 176 -16.03 -17.97 -4.56
N TYR A 177 -15.79 -19.22 -4.17
CA TYR A 177 -16.08 -19.74 -2.84
C TYR A 177 -14.82 -19.86 -1.97
N ASN A 178 -13.70 -19.32 -2.44
CA ASN A 178 -12.36 -19.47 -1.84
C ASN A 178 -11.80 -20.89 -1.84
N ASN A 179 -12.33 -21.80 -2.67
CA ASN A 179 -11.69 -23.08 -2.89
C ASN A 179 -10.45 -22.89 -3.78
N ILE A 180 -9.41 -23.67 -3.52
CA ILE A 180 -8.18 -23.64 -4.30
C ILE A 180 -8.44 -24.28 -5.67
N ILE A 181 -8.25 -23.51 -6.74
CA ILE A 181 -8.24 -24.01 -8.13
C ILE A 181 -6.92 -24.73 -8.41
N GLY A 182 -5.83 -24.17 -7.91
CA GLY A 182 -4.51 -24.75 -8.05
C GLY A 182 -3.44 -23.94 -7.34
N THR A 183 -2.29 -24.58 -7.09
CA THR A 183 -1.13 -23.99 -6.44
C THR A 183 0.12 -24.33 -7.23
N MET A 184 1.02 -23.36 -7.43
CA MET A 184 2.30 -23.51 -8.12
C MET A 184 3.43 -22.93 -7.28
N ASP A 185 4.50 -23.71 -7.12
CA ASP A 185 5.72 -23.31 -6.43
C ASP A 185 6.80 -22.95 -7.45
N HIS A 186 7.44 -21.80 -7.26
CA HIS A 186 8.54 -21.34 -8.09
C HIS A 186 9.66 -20.74 -7.25
N ASN A 187 10.91 -20.97 -7.68
CA ASN A 187 12.09 -20.35 -7.07
C ASN A 187 12.60 -19.25 -7.99
N PHE A 188 12.51 -18.01 -7.51
CA PHE A 188 13.13 -16.87 -8.19
C PHE A 188 14.54 -16.65 -7.68
N GLN A 189 15.46 -16.27 -8.59
CA GLN A 189 16.84 -16.02 -8.28
C GLN A 189 17.21 -14.56 -8.57
N PHE A 190 17.82 -13.92 -7.57
CA PHE A 190 18.34 -12.56 -7.68
C PHE A 190 19.86 -12.61 -7.54
N GLN A 191 20.60 -12.16 -8.54
CA GLN A 191 22.04 -12.07 -8.47
C GLN A 191 22.47 -10.60 -8.39
N ILE A 192 23.21 -10.25 -7.35
CA ILE A 192 23.81 -8.92 -7.24
C ILE A 192 25.14 -8.97 -7.98
N GLY A 193 25.23 -8.27 -9.11
CA GLY A 193 26.48 -8.14 -9.87
C GLY A 193 27.35 -7.02 -9.35
N THR A 194 28.21 -6.48 -10.23
CA THR A 194 28.96 -5.24 -9.92
C THR A 194 28.01 -4.06 -10.06
N LEU A 195 27.72 -3.40 -8.93
CA LEU A 195 26.77 -2.30 -8.89
C LEU A 195 27.38 -1.02 -9.48
N SER A 196 26.66 -0.39 -10.37
CA SER A 196 26.96 0.92 -10.97
C SER A 196 26.01 2.00 -10.45
N GLY A 197 26.40 3.26 -10.66
CA GLY A 197 25.63 4.43 -10.24
C GLY A 197 25.92 4.88 -8.80
N THR A 198 25.26 5.93 -8.39
CA THR A 198 25.34 6.46 -7.02
C THR A 198 24.28 5.78 -6.16
N PRO A 199 24.66 5.24 -4.99
CA PRO A 199 23.67 4.67 -4.07
C PRO A 199 22.74 5.77 -3.55
N THR A 200 21.51 5.77 -4.04
CA THR A 200 20.45 6.67 -3.57
C THR A 200 19.29 5.85 -3.06
N ASP A 201 18.84 6.14 -1.84
CA ASP A 201 17.60 5.55 -1.36
C ASP A 201 16.41 6.24 -2.03
N ILE A 202 15.47 5.46 -2.51
CA ILE A 202 14.16 6.00 -2.90
C ILE A 202 13.51 6.51 -1.61
N PRO A 203 13.09 7.79 -1.56
CA PRO A 203 12.42 8.32 -0.39
C PRO A 203 11.16 7.51 -0.05
N GLU A 204 11.22 6.80 1.06
CA GLU A 204 10.07 6.10 1.64
C GLU A 204 9.66 6.86 2.89
N MET A 205 8.46 7.45 2.86
CA MET A 205 7.96 8.25 3.97
C MET A 205 6.51 7.89 4.26
N SER A 206 6.15 7.91 5.53
CA SER A 206 4.77 7.81 5.96
C SER A 206 4.50 8.77 7.13
N MET A 207 3.28 9.28 7.16
CA MET A 207 2.78 10.13 8.22
C MET A 207 1.38 9.65 8.62
N LYS A 208 1.15 9.47 9.92
CA LYS A 208 -0.12 9.01 10.47
C LYS A 208 -0.52 9.89 11.64
N PHE A 209 -1.83 10.09 11.81
CA PHE A 209 -2.37 10.81 12.96
C PHE A 209 -2.83 9.83 14.04
N GLY A 210 -2.57 10.19 15.31
CA GLY A 210 -3.23 9.60 16.45
C GLY A 210 -4.72 9.94 16.46
N ALA A 211 -5.56 9.02 16.93
CA ALA A 211 -7.03 9.19 16.85
C ALA A 211 -7.53 10.48 17.51
N ALA A 212 -6.93 10.89 18.63
CA ALA A 212 -7.30 12.11 19.36
C ALA A 212 -6.96 13.41 18.61
N ALA A 213 -6.00 13.37 17.67
CA ALA A 213 -5.55 14.56 16.94
C ALA A 213 -6.31 14.78 15.62
N MET A 214 -7.09 13.79 15.15
CA MET A 214 -7.87 13.91 13.92
C MET A 214 -9.02 14.91 14.00
N ASN A 215 -9.60 15.07 15.20
CA ASN A 215 -10.69 16.02 15.48
C ASN A 215 -10.29 16.87 16.69
N GLY A 216 -9.21 17.63 16.55
CA GLY A 216 -8.71 18.46 17.65
C GLY A 216 -9.67 19.62 17.97
N SER A 217 -9.88 19.90 19.26
CA SER A 217 -10.61 21.06 19.76
C SER A 217 -9.76 21.89 20.73
N LEU A 218 -9.89 23.20 20.63
CA LEU A 218 -9.30 24.17 21.56
C LEU A 218 -10.43 24.96 22.19
N GLU A 219 -10.56 24.88 23.51
CA GLU A 219 -11.71 25.41 24.25
C GLU A 219 -11.29 26.54 25.19
N PHE A 220 -12.11 27.59 25.25
CA PHE A 220 -12.07 28.63 26.28
C PHE A 220 -13.09 28.27 27.36
N LYS A 221 -12.64 27.79 28.52
CA LYS A 221 -13.51 27.27 29.60
C LYS A 221 -13.86 28.29 30.67
N ASN A 222 -13.01 29.28 30.81
CA ASN A 222 -13.13 30.30 31.85
C ASN A 222 -12.43 31.61 31.42
N MET A 223 -12.64 32.64 32.20
CA MET A 223 -12.06 33.98 31.92
C MET A 223 -10.53 33.97 31.86
N GLN A 224 -9.88 33.07 32.62
CA GLN A 224 -8.44 32.97 32.63
C GLN A 224 -7.86 32.50 31.29
N ASP A 225 -8.63 31.73 30.54
CA ASP A 225 -8.21 31.27 29.19
C ASP A 225 -8.16 32.44 28.20
N TYR A 226 -8.99 33.48 28.37
CA TYR A 226 -8.90 34.70 27.55
C TYR A 226 -7.72 35.59 27.97
N VAL A 227 -7.42 35.67 29.27
CA VAL A 227 -6.32 36.47 29.79
C VAL A 227 -4.96 35.84 29.46
N ASN A 228 -4.81 34.55 29.61
CA ASN A 228 -3.53 33.81 29.43
C ASN A 228 -3.36 33.19 28.04
N GLY A 229 -4.41 33.15 27.26
CA GLY A 229 -4.50 32.31 26.04
C GLY A 229 -4.88 30.86 26.38
N ALA A 230 -5.74 30.27 25.57
CA ALA A 230 -6.10 28.87 25.66
C ALA A 230 -5.04 28.00 24.99
N SER A 231 -4.83 26.79 25.48
CA SER A 231 -3.98 25.80 24.81
C SER A 231 -4.43 24.36 25.06
N VAL A 232 -4.19 23.52 24.07
CA VAL A 232 -4.41 22.06 24.15
C VAL A 232 -3.24 21.33 23.52
N THR A 233 -2.84 20.21 24.12
CA THR A 233 -1.77 19.34 23.60
C THR A 233 -2.32 17.94 23.42
N TYR A 234 -2.16 17.39 22.21
CA TYR A 234 -2.47 16.02 21.87
C TYR A 234 -1.19 15.20 21.86
N SER A 235 -1.09 14.27 22.80
CA SER A 235 0.08 13.40 22.93
C SER A 235 0.12 12.36 21.81
N ASN A 236 1.32 12.07 21.30
CA ASN A 236 1.55 11.14 20.18
C ASN A 236 0.64 11.44 18.97
N ALA A 237 0.39 12.72 18.72
CA ALA A 237 -0.58 13.19 17.74
C ALA A 237 -0.17 12.91 16.30
N LEU A 238 1.13 12.89 16.02
CA LEU A 238 1.68 12.66 14.70
C LEU A 238 2.80 11.64 14.76
N ILE A 239 2.70 10.61 13.93
CA ILE A 239 3.67 9.52 13.82
C ILE A 239 4.32 9.63 12.45
N VAL A 240 5.65 9.73 12.42
CA VAL A 240 6.43 9.89 11.19
C VAL A 240 7.43 8.75 11.06
N LYS A 241 7.56 8.23 9.86
CA LYS A 241 8.57 7.24 9.47
C LYS A 241 9.20 7.66 8.15
N SER A 242 10.52 7.68 8.08
CA SER A 242 11.24 8.06 6.85
C SER A 242 12.62 7.41 6.78
N ASN A 243 13.01 6.95 5.57
CA ASN A 243 14.38 6.49 5.30
C ASN A 243 15.33 7.64 4.88
N THR A 244 14.82 8.85 4.69
CA THR A 244 15.58 10.04 4.26
C THR A 244 15.23 11.25 5.11
N LYS A 245 15.92 12.37 4.92
CA LYS A 245 15.53 13.66 5.51
C LYS A 245 14.15 14.04 5.02
N TYR A 246 13.34 14.61 5.91
CA TYR A 246 11.96 14.99 5.62
C TYR A 246 11.63 16.39 6.16
N GLN A 247 10.59 16.97 5.58
CA GLN A 247 9.92 18.16 6.07
C GLN A 247 8.42 17.95 6.10
N ILE A 248 7.77 18.55 7.11
CA ILE A 248 6.31 18.52 7.28
C ILE A 248 5.80 19.92 7.10
N LYS A 249 4.87 20.10 6.17
CA LYS A 249 4.19 21.36 5.92
C LYS A 249 2.73 21.27 6.33
N LEU A 250 2.18 22.40 6.73
CA LEU A 250 0.79 22.58 7.13
C LEU A 250 0.16 23.73 6.36
N LYS A 251 -1.08 23.57 5.94
CA LYS A 251 -1.96 24.67 5.50
C LYS A 251 -3.40 24.40 5.92
N SER A 252 -4.22 25.45 5.99
CA SER A 252 -5.68 25.32 6.06
C SER A 252 -6.27 25.21 4.65
N LEU A 253 -7.34 24.41 4.52
CA LEU A 253 -8.12 24.33 3.28
C LEU A 253 -9.17 25.47 3.17
N GLN A 254 -9.51 26.12 4.29
CA GLN A 254 -10.39 27.28 4.34
C GLN A 254 -9.59 28.55 4.63
N THR A 255 -10.12 29.70 4.23
CA THR A 255 -9.48 31.00 4.45
C THR A 255 -9.65 31.53 5.88
N GLN A 256 -10.54 30.92 6.65
CA GLN A 256 -10.89 31.31 8.02
C GLN A 256 -11.57 30.14 8.76
N PHE A 257 -11.67 30.23 10.07
CA PHE A 257 -12.59 29.40 10.83
C PHE A 257 -14.01 29.88 10.61
N SER A 258 -14.96 28.97 10.52
CA SER A 258 -16.38 29.29 10.34
C SER A 258 -17.24 28.54 11.35
N SER A 259 -18.31 29.20 11.83
CA SER A 259 -19.34 28.59 12.66
C SER A 259 -20.56 28.19 11.82
N SER A 260 -21.42 27.34 12.37
CA SER A 260 -22.70 26.99 11.77
C SER A 260 -23.67 28.16 11.64
N ALA A 261 -23.51 29.20 12.48
CA ALA A 261 -24.31 30.43 12.43
C ALA A 261 -23.76 31.49 11.47
N GLY A 262 -22.67 31.17 10.71
CA GLY A 262 -22.08 32.08 9.72
C GLY A 262 -21.15 33.12 10.30
N ASN A 263 -20.67 32.97 11.53
CA ASN A 263 -19.64 33.83 12.10
C ASN A 263 -18.25 33.29 11.75
N PHE A 264 -17.22 34.14 11.77
CA PHE A 264 -15.88 33.82 11.31
C PHE A 264 -14.81 34.27 12.32
N LEU A 265 -13.70 33.50 12.37
CA LEU A 265 -12.46 33.85 13.03
C LEU A 265 -11.29 33.73 12.06
N PRO A 266 -10.31 34.61 12.07
CA PRO A 266 -9.15 34.50 11.21
C PRO A 266 -8.26 33.34 11.62
N LEU A 267 -7.63 32.69 10.64
CA LEU A 267 -6.79 31.50 10.87
C LEU A 267 -5.61 31.81 11.81
N ASP A 268 -4.98 32.97 11.65
CA ASP A 268 -3.81 33.41 12.40
C ASP A 268 -4.11 33.72 13.89
N ALA A 269 -5.36 33.57 14.31
CA ALA A 269 -5.73 33.61 15.73
C ALA A 269 -5.19 32.37 16.49
N VAL A 270 -4.93 31.26 15.80
CA VAL A 270 -4.45 30.03 16.40
C VAL A 270 -3.04 29.71 15.90
N GLN A 271 -2.17 29.31 16.84
CA GLN A 271 -0.84 28.79 16.58
C GLN A 271 -0.83 27.26 16.66
N LEU A 272 0.01 26.65 15.85
CA LEU A 272 0.34 25.23 15.94
C LEU A 272 1.84 25.05 16.17
N ASN A 273 2.18 24.13 17.07
CA ASN A 273 3.54 23.67 17.32
C ASN A 273 3.56 22.14 17.41
N LEU A 274 4.48 21.50 16.69
CA LEU A 274 4.80 20.08 16.86
C LEU A 274 5.95 19.97 17.87
N ILE A 275 5.78 19.14 18.89
CA ILE A 275 6.77 18.95 19.96
C ILE A 275 7.36 17.55 19.78
N PRO A 276 8.67 17.42 19.43
CA PRO A 276 9.29 16.11 19.30
C PRO A 276 9.34 15.39 20.65
N ILE A 277 8.96 14.11 20.68
CA ILE A 277 9.03 13.27 21.87
C ILE A 277 10.42 12.64 21.97
N SER A 278 10.77 12.16 23.16
CA SER A 278 12.07 11.52 23.45
C SER A 278 12.48 10.52 22.36
N GLY A 279 13.69 10.68 21.82
CA GLY A 279 14.21 9.89 20.71
C GLY A 279 13.92 10.47 19.33
N ASN A 280 13.04 11.46 19.21
CA ASN A 280 12.79 12.19 17.97
C ASN A 280 13.71 13.42 17.88
N MET A 281 14.63 13.42 16.91
CA MET A 281 15.59 14.51 16.66
C MET A 281 15.08 15.56 15.66
N GLY A 282 13.79 15.59 15.39
CA GLY A 282 13.17 16.56 14.49
C GLY A 282 13.21 17.98 15.07
N THR A 283 13.37 18.95 14.20
CA THR A 283 13.33 20.39 14.53
C THR A 283 11.91 20.90 14.32
N PRO A 284 11.22 21.38 15.37
CA PRO A 284 9.88 21.94 15.27
C PRO A 284 9.91 23.41 14.90
N TYR A 285 8.83 23.88 14.28
CA TYR A 285 8.55 25.29 13.98
C TYR A 285 7.15 25.64 14.45
N THR A 286 7.03 26.73 15.19
CA THR A 286 5.72 27.27 15.58
C THR A 286 5.19 28.15 14.45
N VAL A 287 3.96 27.90 14.02
CA VAL A 287 3.33 28.65 12.93
C VAL A 287 1.95 29.17 13.34
N LEU A 288 1.56 30.34 12.83
CA LEU A 288 0.17 30.76 12.83
C LEU A 288 -0.55 30.07 11.68
N LEU A 289 -1.77 29.57 11.90
CA LEU A 289 -2.51 28.91 10.83
C LEU A 289 -2.73 29.84 9.64
N SER A 290 -2.58 29.31 8.44
CA SER A 290 -2.80 30.04 7.19
C SER A 290 -3.13 29.10 6.02
N THR A 291 -3.58 29.68 4.91
CA THR A 291 -3.80 28.93 3.66
C THR A 291 -2.52 28.65 2.88
N VAL A 292 -1.42 29.34 3.23
CA VAL A 292 -0.10 29.13 2.62
C VAL A 292 0.58 27.96 3.33
N PRO A 293 1.15 26.98 2.60
CA PRO A 293 1.90 25.90 3.20
C PRO A 293 3.09 26.41 4.03
N GLN A 294 3.13 26.10 5.31
CA GLN A 294 4.18 26.50 6.24
C GLN A 294 4.92 25.28 6.78
N LEU A 295 6.22 25.39 6.95
CA LEU A 295 7.06 24.37 7.55
C LEU A 295 6.75 24.28 9.06
N VAL A 296 6.30 23.12 9.53
CA VAL A 296 5.98 22.87 10.95
C VAL A 296 6.97 21.93 11.63
N ALA A 297 7.66 21.08 10.86
CA ALA A 297 8.79 20.30 11.36
C ALA A 297 9.71 19.89 10.21
N ALA A 298 11.00 19.66 10.53
CA ALA A 298 11.97 19.04 9.66
C ALA A 298 12.78 18.02 10.46
N GLY A 299 13.18 16.90 9.84
CA GLY A 299 13.93 15.86 10.52
C GLY A 299 14.87 15.10 9.60
N GLY A 300 15.84 14.39 10.21
CA GLY A 300 16.69 13.43 9.52
C GLY A 300 15.93 12.13 9.20
N SER A 301 16.63 11.19 8.57
CA SER A 301 16.11 9.81 8.45
C SER A 301 15.77 9.26 9.84
N THR A 302 14.61 8.63 9.96
CA THR A 302 14.21 7.88 11.16
C THR A 302 14.71 6.43 11.13
N GLN A 303 15.51 6.06 10.12
CA GLN A 303 15.96 4.69 9.87
C GLN A 303 14.80 3.69 9.80
N ASN A 304 13.68 4.12 9.22
CA ASN A 304 12.44 3.36 9.15
C ASN A 304 11.81 2.99 10.51
N ALA A 305 12.22 3.65 11.60
CA ALA A 305 11.52 3.59 12.90
C ALA A 305 10.43 4.66 12.98
N ASP A 306 9.39 4.39 13.73
CA ASP A 306 8.36 5.39 14.02
C ASP A 306 8.89 6.41 15.04
N VAL A 307 8.79 7.71 14.71
CA VAL A 307 9.06 8.82 15.62
C VAL A 307 7.78 9.60 15.85
N TYR A 308 7.64 10.16 17.03
CA TYR A 308 6.39 10.74 17.50
C TYR A 308 6.53 12.24 17.78
N TYR A 309 5.46 12.99 17.50
CA TYR A 309 5.29 14.37 17.87
C TYR A 309 3.99 14.55 18.66
N ASP A 310 4.05 15.33 19.74
CA ASP A 310 2.86 15.94 20.31
C ASP A 310 2.45 17.15 19.46
N MET A 311 1.16 17.43 19.41
CA MET A 311 0.62 18.55 18.65
C MET A 311 -0.05 19.52 19.61
N LYS A 312 0.49 20.74 19.69
CA LYS A 312 -0.03 21.80 20.55
C LYS A 312 -0.67 22.90 19.71
N TYR A 313 -1.94 23.16 19.99
CA TYR A 313 -2.63 24.36 19.54
C TYR A 313 -2.66 25.37 20.69
N SER A 314 -2.52 26.65 20.37
CA SER A 314 -2.59 27.72 21.35
C SER A 314 -3.04 29.04 20.73
N THR A 315 -3.55 29.93 21.57
CA THR A 315 -3.92 31.29 21.23
C THR A 315 -3.03 32.30 21.98
N LYS A 316 -3.01 33.55 21.54
CA LYS A 316 -2.30 34.64 22.25
C LYS A 316 -3.08 35.05 23.50
N PRO A 317 -2.38 35.50 24.59
CA PRO A 317 -3.02 36.13 25.72
C PRO A 317 -3.73 37.44 25.29
N ASN A 318 -4.89 37.70 25.91
CA ASN A 318 -5.70 38.90 25.69
C ASN A 318 -6.00 39.18 24.19
N ASP A 319 -6.24 38.16 23.42
CA ASP A 319 -6.52 38.31 21.99
C ASP A 319 -7.97 38.78 21.78
N GLU A 320 -8.10 40.04 21.34
CA GLU A 320 -9.40 40.69 21.12
C GLU A 320 -10.30 39.96 20.13
N ARG A 321 -9.72 39.15 19.23
CA ARG A 321 -10.48 38.35 18.26
C ARG A 321 -11.36 37.31 18.94
N PHE A 322 -10.89 36.71 20.04
CA PHE A 322 -11.67 35.74 20.84
C PHE A 322 -12.57 36.47 21.87
N ILE A 323 -12.11 37.57 22.44
CA ILE A 323 -12.90 38.35 23.42
C ILE A 323 -14.19 38.90 22.78
N ASN A 324 -14.11 39.31 21.51
CA ASN A 324 -15.24 39.84 20.75
C ASN A 324 -16.00 38.76 19.95
N ALA A 325 -15.55 37.52 19.95
CA ALA A 325 -16.22 36.44 19.24
C ALA A 325 -17.51 36.03 19.95
N LYS A 326 -18.47 35.54 19.19
CA LYS A 326 -19.62 34.85 19.77
C LYS A 326 -19.22 33.49 20.34
N ALA A 327 -19.86 33.06 21.42
CA ALA A 327 -19.64 31.74 22.02
C ALA A 327 -20.25 30.66 21.13
N GLU A 328 -19.46 30.13 20.21
CA GLU A 328 -19.85 29.15 19.19
C GLU A 328 -18.67 28.24 18.88
N ASP A 329 -18.95 27.12 18.19
CA ASP A 329 -17.91 26.26 17.63
C ASP A 329 -17.45 26.80 16.26
N TYR A 330 -16.18 27.10 16.14
CA TYR A 330 -15.54 27.54 14.91
C TYR A 330 -14.64 26.45 14.37
N THR A 331 -14.82 26.07 13.12
CA THR A 331 -14.11 24.94 12.51
C THR A 331 -13.31 25.33 11.28
N THR A 332 -12.21 24.62 11.05
CA THR A 332 -11.44 24.66 9.81
C THR A 332 -10.82 23.27 9.56
N THR A 333 -10.44 23.01 8.32
CA THR A 333 -9.76 21.75 7.95
C THR A 333 -8.29 22.02 7.67
N LEU A 334 -7.41 21.30 8.35
CA LEU A 334 -5.97 21.39 8.18
C LEU A 334 -5.46 20.25 7.31
N GLN A 335 -4.58 20.56 6.38
CA GLN A 335 -3.87 19.62 5.53
C GLN A 335 -2.39 19.61 5.90
N PHE A 336 -1.90 18.41 6.25
CA PHE A 336 -0.48 18.15 6.47
C PHE A 336 0.10 17.43 5.26
N GLU A 337 1.34 17.75 4.91
CA GLU A 337 2.08 17.13 3.83
C GLU A 337 3.49 16.81 4.31
N ILE A 338 3.97 15.59 4.03
CA ILE A 338 5.36 15.19 4.25
C ILE A 338 6.06 15.07 2.90
N THR A 339 7.25 15.65 2.79
CA THR A 339 8.06 15.62 1.57
C THR A 339 9.52 15.34 1.93
N PRO A 340 10.33 14.73 1.03
CA PRO A 340 11.78 14.62 1.21
C PRO A 340 12.43 16.02 1.19
N GLN A 341 13.55 16.12 1.91
CA GLN A 341 14.34 17.36 2.00
C GLN A 341 15.67 17.19 1.27
#